data_09add96a320c35ff1be16856b78c4e86
#
_entry.id   09add96a320c35ff1be16856b78c4e86
#
_cell.length_a   1.000
_cell.length_b   1.000
_cell.length_c   1.000
_cell.angle_alpha   90.00
_cell.angle_beta   90.00
_cell.angle_gamma   90.00
#
_symmetry.space_group_name_H-M   'P 1'
#
loop_
_entity.id
_entity.type
_entity.pdbx_description
1 polymer ?
#
loop_
_entity_poly.entity_id
_entity_poly.type
_entity_poly.pdbx_seq_one_letter_code
_entity_poly.pdbx_strand_id
1 'polypeptide(L)'
;MPQVLDPAKARTIDQFIAELRLLKAWAGNPSITEITRRIHRDWQRAGRPRGEWPARSTVGNCFQVGRRRPNAELLLAVVKALSGADEAVVSVWRQSLRAVLGEAEAATRVSASNRLPSGLSALVGRTGPAAEAAALLLSEGQALALEGMAGVGKTSLVLHIAHRLLAEECTEVPVLFAALRGSAAQGPTADPAAVLETFLRLLGVTGDRIPYDLDARAALYRRLLAGTGALIVLDDAADEEQLRPLLPGAPGCRTLVTSRRALDGLTEAARLPVPPLAPDDSVDLLRAAAGAERLASDLPAVQQIAGLLGHLPLALSVIGRHMREHPAWALGDYYREPLIALALEDGVRTALAASDARLPQGARRLLRLLALHPPTEVETAGAAVLLGEPFTTAEHHLATLAAEHLIERTAPHRFRVHPLTHAYAEERLCIDEPATHIHQALARLSEHGPGCGAHIRLETRTIRGLRLREGNGLLQQLHAGRVLAA
;
A
#
# COMPACT_ATOMS: atom_id res chain seq x y z
N MET A 1 -10.93 44.31 -7.33
CA MET A 1 -11.20 43.16 -6.45
C MET A 1 -10.15 43.15 -5.37
N PRO A 2 -10.49 42.96 -4.10
CA PRO A 2 -9.47 42.86 -3.06
C PRO A 2 -8.65 41.57 -3.28
N GLN A 3 -7.35 41.65 -3.02
CA GLN A 3 -6.29 40.63 -3.23
C GLN A 3 -6.46 39.29 -2.45
N VAL A 4 -7.62 38.98 -1.89
CA VAL A 4 -7.83 37.91 -0.91
C VAL A 4 -8.46 36.65 -1.53
N LEU A 5 -9.17 36.78 -2.67
CA LEU A 5 -9.87 35.66 -3.30
C LEU A 5 -9.15 35.26 -4.60
N ASP A 6 -8.37 34.20 -4.54
CA ASP A 6 -7.66 33.67 -5.70
C ASP A 6 -7.87 32.15 -5.82
N PRO A 7 -9.00 31.72 -6.41
CA PRO A 7 -9.27 30.30 -6.57
C PRO A 7 -8.23 29.59 -7.44
N ALA A 8 -7.40 30.32 -8.20
CA ALA A 8 -6.33 29.75 -9.01
C ALA A 8 -5.17 29.20 -8.16
N LYS A 9 -5.08 29.56 -6.87
CA LYS A 9 -4.09 29.00 -5.93
C LYS A 9 -4.49 27.63 -5.36
N ALA A 10 -5.76 27.25 -5.44
CA ALA A 10 -6.22 25.97 -4.96
C ALA A 10 -5.59 24.84 -5.79
N ARG A 11 -4.91 23.90 -5.12
CA ARG A 11 -4.33 22.67 -5.68
C ARG A 11 -5.13 21.42 -5.33
N THR A 12 -6.01 21.53 -4.32
CA THR A 12 -6.85 20.42 -3.87
C THR A 12 -8.31 20.88 -3.77
N ILE A 13 -9.22 19.90 -3.78
CA ILE A 13 -10.67 20.15 -3.57
C ILE A 13 -10.91 20.88 -2.24
N ASP A 14 -10.20 20.49 -1.18
CA ASP A 14 -10.38 21.11 0.14
C ASP A 14 -9.93 22.57 0.16
N GLN A 15 -8.83 22.90 -0.55
CA GLN A 15 -8.41 24.29 -0.74
C GLN A 15 -9.43 25.08 -1.58
N PHE A 16 -9.97 24.47 -2.64
CA PHE A 16 -11.05 25.09 -3.42
C PHE A 16 -12.29 25.36 -2.58
N ILE A 17 -12.68 24.43 -1.69
CA ILE A 17 -13.81 24.62 -0.75
C ILE A 17 -13.50 25.72 0.28
N ALA A 18 -12.25 25.82 0.73
CA ALA A 18 -11.84 26.91 1.62
C ALA A 18 -12.01 28.29 0.94
N GLU A 19 -11.57 28.43 -0.31
CA GLU A 19 -11.80 29.63 -1.11
C GLU A 19 -13.31 29.89 -1.33
N LEU A 20 -14.12 28.83 -1.54
CA LEU A 20 -15.57 28.97 -1.68
C LEU A 20 -16.23 29.48 -0.39
N ARG A 21 -15.73 29.12 0.78
CA ARG A 21 -16.17 29.68 2.08
C ARG A 21 -15.81 31.16 2.20
N LEU A 22 -14.63 31.57 1.74
CA LEU A 22 -14.22 32.96 1.71
C LEU A 22 -15.10 33.75 0.73
N LEU A 23 -15.44 33.21 -0.43
CA LEU A 23 -16.39 33.82 -1.38
C LEU A 23 -17.77 34.01 -0.74
N LYS A 24 -18.26 33.01 0.02
CA LYS A 24 -19.52 33.13 0.76
C LYS A 24 -19.49 34.25 1.79
N ALA A 25 -18.40 34.36 2.55
CA ALA A 25 -18.21 35.46 3.53
C ALA A 25 -18.16 36.80 2.83
N TRP A 26 -17.43 36.93 1.72
CA TRP A 26 -17.34 38.15 0.93
C TRP A 26 -18.70 38.57 0.34
N ALA A 27 -19.55 37.61 -0.08
CA ALA A 27 -20.89 37.84 -0.59
C ALA A 27 -21.92 38.25 0.49
N GLY A 28 -21.45 38.60 1.71
CA GLY A 28 -22.32 38.97 2.84
C GLY A 28 -22.86 37.78 3.61
N ASN A 29 -22.19 36.60 3.52
CA ASN A 29 -22.50 35.39 4.25
C ASN A 29 -23.98 34.92 4.15
N PRO A 30 -24.57 34.84 2.94
CA PRO A 30 -25.96 34.43 2.77
C PRO A 30 -26.20 33.03 3.37
N SER A 31 -27.43 32.80 3.89
CA SER A 31 -27.78 31.48 4.42
C SER A 31 -27.83 30.43 3.32
N ILE A 32 -27.61 29.13 3.68
CA ILE A 32 -27.72 28.02 2.73
C ILE A 32 -29.10 28.00 2.04
N THR A 33 -30.16 28.35 2.77
CA THR A 33 -31.53 28.47 2.23
C THR A 33 -31.60 29.54 1.13
N GLU A 34 -30.95 30.69 1.34
CA GLU A 34 -30.93 31.77 0.36
C GLU A 34 -30.12 31.38 -0.88
N ILE A 35 -28.97 30.76 -0.70
CA ILE A 35 -28.15 30.23 -1.80
C ILE A 35 -28.96 29.21 -2.62
N THR A 36 -29.62 28.26 -1.93
CA THR A 36 -30.48 27.25 -2.59
C THR A 36 -31.59 27.90 -3.40
N ARG A 37 -32.25 28.94 -2.86
CA ARG A 37 -33.30 29.66 -3.54
C ARG A 37 -32.82 30.38 -4.82
N ARG A 38 -31.59 30.95 -4.76
CA ARG A 38 -30.95 31.58 -5.94
C ARG A 38 -30.66 30.54 -7.01
N ILE A 39 -30.12 29.38 -6.65
CA ILE A 39 -29.85 28.28 -7.56
C ILE A 39 -31.14 27.76 -8.21
N HIS A 40 -32.20 27.54 -7.42
CA HIS A 40 -33.50 27.07 -7.95
C HIS A 40 -34.09 28.08 -8.94
N ARG A 41 -33.97 29.40 -8.66
CA ARG A 41 -34.46 30.44 -9.57
C ARG A 41 -33.70 30.43 -10.92
N ASP A 42 -32.38 30.24 -10.86
CA ASP A 42 -31.54 30.17 -12.05
C ASP A 42 -31.83 28.91 -12.85
N TRP A 43 -31.98 27.76 -12.21
CA TRP A 43 -32.30 26.50 -12.88
C TRP A 43 -33.72 26.47 -13.46
N GLN A 44 -34.66 27.14 -12.80
CA GLN A 44 -36.00 27.33 -13.32
C GLN A 44 -35.98 28.17 -14.63
N ARG A 45 -35.20 29.26 -14.64
CA ARG A 45 -34.99 30.08 -15.84
C ARG A 45 -34.31 29.31 -16.96
N ALA A 46 -33.43 28.39 -16.63
CA ALA A 46 -32.76 27.49 -17.59
C ALA A 46 -33.64 26.31 -18.03
N GLY A 47 -34.89 26.22 -17.59
CA GLY A 47 -35.83 25.16 -17.99
C GLY A 47 -35.56 23.77 -17.40
N ARG A 48 -34.79 23.68 -16.32
CA ARG A 48 -34.45 22.38 -15.72
C ARG A 48 -35.64 21.76 -14.99
N PRO A 49 -35.82 20.42 -15.11
CA PRO A 49 -36.85 19.70 -14.38
C PRO A 49 -36.70 19.85 -12.86
N ARG A 50 -37.81 19.98 -12.14
CA ARG A 50 -37.80 20.12 -10.67
C ARG A 50 -37.12 18.95 -9.95
N GLY A 51 -37.14 17.73 -10.52
CA GLY A 51 -36.48 16.55 -9.96
C GLY A 51 -34.96 16.64 -9.94
N GLU A 52 -34.34 17.53 -10.69
CA GLU A 52 -32.89 17.77 -10.70
C GLU A 52 -32.44 18.83 -9.66
N TRP A 53 -33.39 19.55 -9.07
CA TRP A 53 -33.08 20.69 -8.20
C TRP A 53 -32.44 20.20 -6.88
N PRO A 54 -31.30 20.80 -6.49
CA PRO A 54 -30.58 20.33 -5.33
C PRO A 54 -31.34 20.63 -4.04
N ALA A 55 -31.37 19.65 -3.13
CA ALA A 55 -31.87 19.87 -1.78
C ALA A 55 -30.97 20.85 -1.02
N ARG A 56 -31.51 21.52 -0.01
CA ARG A 56 -30.76 22.44 0.87
C ARG A 56 -29.53 21.75 1.51
N SER A 57 -29.67 20.49 1.96
CA SER A 57 -28.58 19.70 2.51
C SER A 57 -27.46 19.50 1.49
N THR A 58 -27.80 19.24 0.23
CA THR A 58 -26.84 19.03 -0.87
C THR A 58 -26.04 20.32 -1.14
N VAL A 59 -26.71 21.48 -1.14
CA VAL A 59 -26.04 22.79 -1.25
C VAL A 59 -25.16 23.09 -0.03
N GLY A 60 -25.60 22.74 1.18
CA GLY A 60 -24.79 22.85 2.40
C GLY A 60 -23.53 22.01 2.36
N ASN A 61 -23.63 20.84 1.76
CA ASN A 61 -22.52 19.93 1.56
C ASN A 61 -21.40 20.46 0.64
N CYS A 62 -21.68 21.43 -0.24
CA CYS A 62 -20.66 22.08 -1.07
C CYS A 62 -19.62 22.87 -0.24
N PHE A 63 -19.92 23.15 1.01
CA PHE A 63 -19.01 23.89 1.92
C PHE A 63 -18.29 22.97 2.92
N GLN A 64 -18.43 21.64 2.81
CA GLN A 64 -17.75 20.67 3.68
C GLN A 64 -16.45 20.18 3.03
N VAL A 65 -15.35 20.21 3.80
CA VAL A 65 -14.04 19.62 3.43
C VAL A 65 -14.04 18.10 3.60
N GLY A 66 -13.07 17.42 3.00
CA GLY A 66 -12.93 15.95 3.10
C GLY A 66 -13.79 15.17 2.09
N ARG A 67 -14.46 15.83 1.16
CA ARG A 67 -15.22 15.17 0.10
C ARG A 67 -14.35 14.84 -1.09
N ARG A 68 -14.24 13.55 -1.40
CA ARG A 68 -13.40 13.06 -2.51
C ARG A 68 -13.97 13.37 -3.90
N ARG A 69 -15.30 13.55 -4.05
CA ARG A 69 -15.96 13.90 -5.33
C ARG A 69 -17.09 14.91 -5.13
N PRO A 70 -16.80 16.20 -5.24
CA PRO A 70 -17.84 17.23 -5.25
C PRO A 70 -18.57 17.25 -6.60
N ASN A 71 -19.86 17.57 -6.58
CA ASN A 71 -20.60 17.84 -7.80
C ASN A 71 -20.13 19.18 -8.41
N ALA A 72 -19.33 19.10 -9.49
CA ALA A 72 -18.73 20.25 -10.13
C ALA A 72 -19.76 21.27 -10.62
N GLU A 73 -20.87 20.80 -11.16
CA GLU A 73 -21.95 21.65 -11.65
C GLU A 73 -22.62 22.41 -10.51
N LEU A 74 -22.88 21.72 -9.39
CA LEU A 74 -23.47 22.35 -8.22
C LEU A 74 -22.50 23.33 -7.56
N LEU A 75 -21.20 23.04 -7.51
CA LEU A 75 -20.18 23.99 -7.03
C LEU A 75 -20.19 25.27 -7.86
N LEU A 76 -20.23 25.17 -9.20
CA LEU A 76 -20.31 26.32 -10.08
C LEU A 76 -21.64 27.09 -9.94
N ALA A 77 -22.76 26.37 -9.72
CA ALA A 77 -24.04 27.00 -9.42
C ALA A 77 -24.01 27.80 -8.10
N VAL A 78 -23.32 27.26 -7.08
CA VAL A 78 -23.07 27.98 -5.81
C VAL A 78 -22.21 29.23 -6.05
N VAL A 79 -21.10 29.11 -6.80
CA VAL A 79 -20.26 30.27 -7.16
C VAL A 79 -21.09 31.33 -7.86
N LYS A 80 -21.88 30.98 -8.87
CA LYS A 80 -22.76 31.88 -9.61
C LYS A 80 -23.78 32.57 -8.69
N ALA A 81 -24.39 31.81 -7.78
CA ALA A 81 -25.34 32.35 -6.80
C ALA A 81 -24.69 33.33 -5.81
N LEU A 82 -23.39 33.18 -5.51
CA LEU A 82 -22.63 34.05 -4.60
C LEU A 82 -22.05 35.27 -5.31
N SER A 83 -21.60 35.14 -6.57
CA SER A 83 -20.99 36.22 -7.36
C SER A 83 -21.99 37.16 -8.01
N GLY A 84 -23.29 36.96 -7.80
CA GLY A 84 -24.32 37.76 -8.48
C GLY A 84 -24.41 37.49 -10.00
N ALA A 85 -23.97 36.32 -10.45
CA ALA A 85 -23.91 35.90 -11.87
C ALA A 85 -22.87 36.67 -12.71
N ASP A 86 -21.82 37.23 -12.08
CA ASP A 86 -20.67 37.79 -12.76
C ASP A 86 -19.92 36.67 -13.52
N GLU A 87 -20.03 36.67 -14.86
CA GLU A 87 -19.49 35.60 -15.71
C GLU A 87 -17.95 35.60 -15.70
N ALA A 88 -17.28 36.72 -15.47
CA ALA A 88 -15.83 36.79 -15.33
C ALA A 88 -15.37 36.04 -14.09
N VAL A 89 -16.05 36.24 -12.97
CA VAL A 89 -15.79 35.50 -11.73
C VAL A 89 -16.07 34.02 -11.92
N VAL A 90 -17.23 33.68 -12.46
CA VAL A 90 -17.61 32.25 -12.71
C VAL A 90 -16.62 31.57 -13.63
N SER A 91 -16.07 32.27 -14.63
CA SER A 91 -15.07 31.70 -15.55
C SER A 91 -13.76 31.33 -14.85
N VAL A 92 -13.23 32.22 -13.99
CA VAL A 92 -12.02 31.96 -13.19
C VAL A 92 -12.23 30.76 -12.27
N TRP A 93 -13.35 30.69 -11.58
CA TRP A 93 -13.69 29.59 -10.70
C TRP A 93 -13.89 28.27 -11.47
N ARG A 94 -14.45 28.33 -12.68
CA ARG A 94 -14.60 27.18 -13.56
C ARG A 94 -13.24 26.64 -14.01
N GLN A 95 -12.31 27.52 -14.35
CA GLN A 95 -10.96 27.14 -14.75
C GLN A 95 -10.19 26.52 -13.57
N SER A 96 -10.26 27.13 -12.39
CA SER A 96 -9.66 26.59 -11.17
C SER A 96 -10.23 25.23 -10.79
N LEU A 97 -11.57 25.08 -10.83
CA LEU A 97 -12.22 23.79 -10.55
C LEU A 97 -11.80 22.70 -11.53
N ARG A 98 -11.67 23.03 -12.83
CA ARG A 98 -11.18 22.09 -13.85
C ARG A 98 -9.73 21.65 -13.57
N ALA A 99 -8.86 22.58 -13.19
CA ALA A 99 -7.47 22.25 -12.83
C ALA A 99 -7.43 21.32 -11.62
N VAL A 100 -8.15 21.65 -10.56
CA VAL A 100 -8.22 20.85 -9.32
C VAL A 100 -8.85 19.47 -9.56
N LEU A 101 -9.90 19.38 -10.38
CA LEU A 101 -10.53 18.10 -10.74
C LEU A 101 -9.64 17.28 -11.67
N GLY A 102 -8.94 17.91 -12.60
CA GLY A 102 -7.98 17.25 -13.49
C GLY A 102 -6.79 16.67 -12.73
N GLU A 103 -6.27 17.37 -11.74
CA GLU A 103 -5.24 16.85 -10.83
C GLU A 103 -5.80 15.72 -9.94
N ALA A 104 -7.04 15.84 -9.46
CA ALA A 104 -7.71 14.78 -8.70
C ALA A 104 -8.03 13.56 -9.59
N GLU A 105 -8.45 13.75 -10.83
CA GLU A 105 -8.67 12.66 -11.80
C GLU A 105 -7.37 12.00 -12.23
N ALA A 106 -6.29 12.74 -12.39
CA ALA A 106 -4.97 12.17 -12.63
C ALA A 106 -4.47 11.35 -11.44
N ALA A 107 -4.75 11.80 -10.21
CA ALA A 107 -4.45 11.08 -8.97
C ALA A 107 -5.37 9.85 -8.76
N THR A 108 -6.59 9.88 -9.31
CA THR A 108 -7.58 8.79 -9.23
C THR A 108 -7.64 7.93 -10.49
N ARG A 109 -6.66 7.97 -11.39
CA ARG A 109 -6.65 7.05 -12.55
C ARG A 109 -6.66 5.61 -12.05
N VAL A 110 -7.85 5.03 -12.05
CA VAL A 110 -8.09 3.63 -11.74
C VAL A 110 -7.60 2.82 -12.93
N SER A 111 -6.61 1.97 -12.71
CA SER A 111 -6.25 0.92 -13.67
C SER A 111 -7.22 -0.24 -13.50
N ALA A 112 -8.34 -0.22 -14.23
CA ALA A 112 -9.31 -1.31 -14.25
C ALA A 112 -9.58 -1.77 -15.69
N SER A 113 -9.83 -3.06 -15.87
CA SER A 113 -10.06 -3.68 -17.17
C SER A 113 -11.01 -4.88 -17.07
N ASN A 114 -11.57 -5.29 -18.21
CA ASN A 114 -12.32 -6.53 -18.36
C ASN A 114 -11.44 -7.70 -18.83
N ARG A 115 -10.14 -7.58 -18.69
CA ARG A 115 -9.15 -8.61 -19.02
C ARG A 115 -8.12 -8.67 -17.91
N LEU A 116 -7.63 -9.88 -17.63
CA LEU A 116 -6.49 -10.06 -16.73
C LEU A 116 -5.19 -9.56 -17.39
N PRO A 117 -4.29 -8.94 -16.63
CA PRO A 117 -2.91 -8.78 -17.06
C PRO A 117 -2.28 -10.12 -17.42
N SER A 118 -1.25 -10.11 -18.26
CA SER A 118 -0.48 -11.31 -18.58
C SER A 118 0.08 -11.92 -17.29
N GLY A 119 -0.22 -13.19 -17.04
CA GLY A 119 0.36 -13.96 -15.95
C GLY A 119 1.75 -14.46 -16.33
N LEU A 120 2.52 -14.88 -15.31
CA LEU A 120 3.72 -15.66 -15.55
C LEU A 120 3.33 -17.05 -16.09
N SER A 121 4.04 -17.52 -17.11
CA SER A 121 3.79 -18.84 -17.74
C SER A 121 3.99 -20.01 -16.77
N ALA A 122 4.85 -19.86 -15.78
CA ALA A 122 5.06 -20.79 -14.69
C ALA A 122 5.40 -20.05 -13.40
N LEU A 123 4.87 -20.54 -12.28
CA LEU A 123 5.22 -20.08 -10.94
C LEU A 123 6.02 -21.16 -10.24
N VAL A 124 7.28 -20.86 -9.94
CA VAL A 124 8.14 -21.78 -9.18
C VAL A 124 7.67 -21.80 -7.71
N GLY A 125 7.54 -23.00 -7.14
CA GLY A 125 7.27 -23.20 -5.72
C GLY A 125 5.88 -22.74 -5.23
N ARG A 126 4.91 -22.51 -6.12
CA ARG A 126 3.58 -22.00 -5.74
C ARG A 126 2.43 -22.97 -6.08
N THR A 127 2.73 -24.22 -6.41
CA THR A 127 1.70 -25.24 -6.71
C THR A 127 0.84 -25.54 -5.48
N GLY A 128 1.44 -25.70 -4.30
CA GLY A 128 0.73 -25.90 -3.04
C GLY A 128 -0.19 -24.73 -2.69
N PRO A 129 0.33 -23.50 -2.54
CA PRO A 129 -0.48 -22.31 -2.30
C PRO A 129 -1.57 -22.04 -3.34
N ALA A 130 -1.32 -22.35 -4.62
CA ALA A 130 -2.32 -22.24 -5.67
C ALA A 130 -3.46 -23.27 -5.52
N ALA A 131 -3.14 -24.51 -5.15
CA ALA A 131 -4.14 -25.54 -4.88
C ALA A 131 -4.97 -25.22 -3.63
N GLU A 132 -4.33 -24.77 -2.56
CA GLU A 132 -5.00 -24.34 -1.33
C GLU A 132 -5.94 -23.15 -1.61
N ALA A 133 -5.48 -22.16 -2.34
CA ALA A 133 -6.30 -21.01 -2.75
C ALA A 133 -7.53 -21.44 -3.57
N ALA A 134 -7.36 -22.39 -4.51
CA ALA A 134 -8.47 -22.92 -5.28
C ALA A 134 -9.48 -23.68 -4.39
N ALA A 135 -8.99 -24.48 -3.44
CA ALA A 135 -9.84 -25.20 -2.49
C ALA A 135 -10.64 -24.23 -1.60
N LEU A 136 -10.01 -23.19 -1.07
CA LEU A 136 -10.68 -22.17 -0.26
C LEU A 136 -11.77 -21.41 -1.04
N LEU A 137 -11.50 -21.04 -2.29
CA LEU A 137 -12.51 -20.41 -3.16
C LEU A 137 -13.72 -21.30 -3.44
N LEU A 138 -13.54 -22.63 -3.44
CA LEU A 138 -14.60 -23.58 -3.68
C LEU A 138 -15.39 -23.91 -2.42
N SER A 139 -14.77 -23.92 -1.24
CA SER A 139 -15.36 -24.41 0.02
C SER A 139 -15.91 -23.33 0.92
N GLU A 140 -15.21 -22.20 1.08
CA GLU A 140 -15.51 -21.22 2.14
C GLU A 140 -16.15 -19.93 1.63
N GLY A 141 -16.22 -19.73 0.32
CA GLY A 141 -16.85 -18.51 -0.11
C GLY A 141 -16.36 -17.95 -1.43
N GLN A 142 -16.91 -16.83 -1.74
CA GLN A 142 -16.82 -16.15 -3.00
C GLN A 142 -15.61 -15.21 -3.08
N ALA A 143 -14.90 -15.01 -1.97
CA ALA A 143 -13.75 -14.10 -1.91
C ALA A 143 -12.58 -14.73 -1.15
N LEU A 144 -11.37 -14.54 -1.67
CA LEU A 144 -10.10 -14.97 -1.09
C LEU A 144 -9.10 -13.80 -1.11
N ALA A 145 -8.56 -13.46 0.05
CA ALA A 145 -7.53 -12.46 0.21
C ALA A 145 -6.15 -13.13 0.41
N LEU A 146 -5.21 -12.85 -0.50
CA LEU A 146 -3.81 -13.25 -0.40
C LEU A 146 -3.04 -12.12 0.29
N GLU A 147 -2.48 -12.42 1.45
CA GLU A 147 -1.79 -11.44 2.30
C GLU A 147 -0.30 -11.78 2.42
N GLY A 148 0.56 -10.79 2.66
CA GLY A 148 1.98 -11.04 2.88
C GLY A 148 2.86 -9.86 2.51
N MET A 149 4.14 -9.99 2.80
CA MET A 149 5.12 -8.93 2.60
C MET A 149 5.25 -8.50 1.14
N ALA A 150 5.80 -7.31 0.94
CA ALA A 150 6.14 -6.78 -0.37
C ALA A 150 7.15 -7.70 -1.10
N GLY A 151 6.92 -7.96 -2.38
CA GLY A 151 7.85 -8.80 -3.19
C GLY A 151 7.68 -10.31 -3.05
N VAL A 152 6.75 -10.81 -2.22
CA VAL A 152 6.53 -12.25 -2.01
C VAL A 152 5.81 -12.95 -3.18
N GLY A 153 5.30 -12.17 -4.16
CA GLY A 153 4.69 -12.72 -5.37
C GLY A 153 3.16 -12.89 -5.32
N LYS A 154 2.44 -12.16 -4.46
CA LYS A 154 0.96 -12.22 -4.36
C LYS A 154 0.24 -11.96 -5.68
N THR A 155 0.57 -10.86 -6.35
CA THR A 155 -0.01 -10.50 -7.65
C THR A 155 0.22 -11.58 -8.68
N SER A 156 1.43 -12.14 -8.77
CA SER A 156 1.74 -13.24 -9.70
C SER A 156 0.94 -14.49 -9.38
N LEU A 157 0.79 -14.83 -8.10
CA LEU A 157 0.01 -16.00 -7.65
C LEU A 157 -1.47 -15.81 -7.95
N VAL A 158 -2.06 -14.64 -7.64
CA VAL A 158 -3.47 -14.33 -7.94
C VAL A 158 -3.74 -14.40 -9.44
N LEU A 159 -2.88 -13.80 -10.26
CA LEU A 159 -3.05 -13.88 -11.73
C LEU A 159 -2.95 -15.30 -12.25
N HIS A 160 -2.04 -16.12 -11.71
CA HIS A 160 -1.93 -17.52 -12.08
C HIS A 160 -3.21 -18.31 -11.72
N ILE A 161 -3.73 -18.13 -10.50
CA ILE A 161 -4.99 -18.75 -10.06
C ILE A 161 -6.14 -18.28 -10.95
N ALA A 162 -6.25 -16.98 -11.21
CA ALA A 162 -7.30 -16.41 -12.05
C ALA A 162 -7.27 -16.96 -13.48
N HIS A 163 -6.10 -17.04 -14.10
CA HIS A 163 -5.95 -17.64 -15.43
C HIS A 163 -6.31 -19.11 -15.45
N ARG A 164 -5.93 -19.88 -14.42
CA ARG A 164 -6.32 -21.29 -14.31
C ARG A 164 -7.83 -21.47 -14.18
N LEU A 165 -8.46 -20.68 -13.31
CA LEU A 165 -9.92 -20.72 -13.14
C LEU A 165 -10.64 -20.44 -14.46
N LEU A 166 -10.19 -19.45 -15.24
CA LEU A 166 -10.77 -19.15 -16.55
C LEU A 166 -10.53 -20.26 -17.57
N ALA A 167 -9.39 -20.94 -17.52
CA ALA A 167 -9.11 -22.06 -18.43
C ALA A 167 -9.93 -23.32 -18.13
N GLU A 168 -10.36 -23.49 -16.87
CA GLU A 168 -11.20 -24.60 -16.42
C GLU A 168 -12.71 -24.32 -16.64
N GLU A 169 -13.11 -23.08 -16.86
CA GLU A 169 -14.52 -22.70 -17.13
C GLU A 169 -14.93 -23.08 -18.57
N CYS A 170 -16.09 -23.72 -18.68
CA CYS A 170 -16.67 -24.08 -19.98
C CYS A 170 -17.45 -22.93 -20.65
N THR A 171 -17.69 -21.83 -19.94
CA THR A 171 -18.48 -20.68 -20.38
C THR A 171 -17.70 -19.38 -20.19
N GLU A 172 -17.91 -18.43 -21.11
CA GLU A 172 -17.36 -17.08 -20.94
C GLU A 172 -18.02 -16.38 -19.74
N VAL A 173 -17.23 -16.09 -18.70
CA VAL A 173 -17.67 -15.35 -17.53
C VAL A 173 -17.14 -13.91 -17.58
N PRO A 174 -17.86 -12.91 -17.04
CA PRO A 174 -17.32 -11.57 -16.92
C PRO A 174 -16.06 -11.56 -16.07
N VAL A 175 -15.03 -10.88 -16.56
CA VAL A 175 -13.77 -10.68 -15.84
C VAL A 175 -13.63 -9.19 -15.49
N LEU A 176 -13.30 -8.90 -14.23
CA LEU A 176 -13.02 -7.53 -13.78
C LEU A 176 -11.70 -7.53 -13.01
N PHE A 177 -10.78 -6.71 -13.45
CA PHE A 177 -9.48 -6.49 -12.78
C PHE A 177 -9.36 -5.02 -12.36
N ALA A 178 -8.88 -4.76 -11.15
CA ALA A 178 -8.51 -3.43 -10.71
C ALA A 178 -7.24 -3.46 -9.85
N ALA A 179 -6.28 -2.56 -10.16
CA ALA A 179 -5.16 -2.26 -9.29
C ALA A 179 -5.57 -1.16 -8.29
N LEU A 180 -5.66 -1.51 -7.03
CA LEU A 180 -6.19 -0.64 -5.97
C LEU A 180 -5.16 0.33 -5.40
N ARG A 181 -3.86 0.11 -5.71
CA ARG A 181 -2.76 1.00 -5.34
C ARG A 181 -2.64 1.21 -3.82
N GLY A 182 -2.95 0.20 -3.04
CA GLY A 182 -2.85 0.26 -1.58
C GLY A 182 -1.45 0.52 -1.07
N SER A 183 -0.42 0.15 -1.84
CA SER A 183 0.98 0.35 -1.52
C SER A 183 1.65 1.49 -2.29
N ALA A 184 0.89 2.39 -2.94
CA ALA A 184 1.47 3.49 -3.68
C ALA A 184 2.26 4.43 -2.75
N ALA A 185 3.56 4.58 -3.00
CA ALA A 185 4.43 5.49 -2.25
C ALA A 185 4.11 6.96 -2.54
N GLN A 186 3.53 7.24 -3.70
CA GLN A 186 3.13 8.58 -4.13
C GLN A 186 1.69 8.54 -4.67
N GLY A 187 0.86 9.39 -4.13
CA GLY A 187 -0.53 9.56 -4.52
C GLY A 187 -1.52 8.73 -3.70
N PRO A 188 -2.82 9.03 -3.83
CA PRO A 188 -3.87 8.35 -3.08
C PRO A 188 -4.09 6.91 -3.59
N THR A 189 -4.62 6.07 -2.71
CA THR A 189 -5.19 4.75 -3.07
C THR A 189 -6.34 4.92 -4.06
N ALA A 190 -6.65 3.89 -4.83
CA ALA A 190 -7.78 3.94 -5.74
C ALA A 190 -9.09 4.13 -4.95
N ASP A 191 -9.88 5.14 -5.36
CA ASP A 191 -11.18 5.41 -4.76
C ASP A 191 -12.19 4.32 -5.16
N PRO A 192 -12.82 3.61 -4.21
CA PRO A 192 -13.82 2.59 -4.51
C PRO A 192 -14.94 3.07 -5.43
N ALA A 193 -15.37 4.34 -5.29
CA ALA A 193 -16.41 4.90 -6.13
C ALA A 193 -15.95 5.02 -7.61
N ALA A 194 -14.65 5.30 -7.84
CA ALA A 194 -14.06 5.35 -9.18
C ALA A 194 -13.87 3.96 -9.77
N VAL A 195 -13.47 2.99 -8.94
CA VAL A 195 -13.37 1.58 -9.37
C VAL A 195 -14.75 1.07 -9.80
N LEU A 196 -15.78 1.28 -8.98
CA LEU A 196 -17.16 0.87 -9.30
C LEU A 196 -17.68 1.56 -10.56
N GLU A 197 -17.40 2.85 -10.75
CA GLU A 197 -17.79 3.54 -11.97
C GLU A 197 -17.19 2.87 -13.20
N THR A 198 -15.89 2.55 -13.14
CA THR A 198 -15.21 1.87 -14.23
C THR A 198 -15.77 0.46 -14.44
N PHE A 199 -15.99 -0.31 -13.39
CA PHE A 199 -16.59 -1.65 -13.48
C PHE A 199 -18.01 -1.59 -14.06
N LEU A 200 -18.84 -0.65 -13.64
CA LEU A 200 -20.20 -0.48 -14.19
C LEU A 200 -20.17 -0.15 -15.69
N ARG A 201 -19.22 0.69 -16.14
CA ARG A 201 -19.02 0.97 -17.57
C ARG A 201 -18.58 -0.27 -18.34
N LEU A 202 -17.66 -1.06 -17.78
CA LEU A 202 -17.22 -2.34 -18.40
C LEU A 202 -18.36 -3.37 -18.47
N LEU A 203 -19.31 -3.30 -17.53
CA LEU A 203 -20.53 -4.11 -17.54
C LEU A 203 -21.65 -3.53 -18.44
N GLY A 204 -21.37 -2.49 -19.23
CA GLY A 204 -22.29 -1.91 -20.21
C GLY A 204 -23.24 -0.84 -19.69
N VAL A 205 -23.05 -0.34 -18.46
CA VAL A 205 -23.87 0.75 -17.95
C VAL A 205 -23.40 2.08 -18.53
N THR A 206 -24.32 2.82 -19.15
CA THR A 206 -24.05 4.18 -19.67
C THR A 206 -23.84 5.18 -18.52
N GLY A 207 -23.00 6.18 -18.75
CA GLY A 207 -22.57 7.09 -17.69
C GLY A 207 -23.68 7.86 -16.97
N ASP A 208 -24.78 8.17 -17.69
CA ASP A 208 -25.98 8.82 -17.18
C ASP A 208 -26.79 7.94 -16.23
N ARG A 209 -26.63 6.60 -16.29
CA ARG A 209 -27.29 5.63 -15.42
C ARG A 209 -26.45 5.20 -14.23
N ILE A 210 -25.19 5.65 -14.11
CA ILE A 210 -24.32 5.34 -13.00
C ILE A 210 -24.66 6.27 -11.82
N PRO A 211 -25.09 5.73 -10.67
CA PRO A 211 -25.39 6.55 -9.49
C PRO A 211 -24.19 7.36 -9.01
N TYR A 212 -24.42 8.52 -8.39
CA TYR A 212 -23.36 9.33 -7.77
C TYR A 212 -22.92 8.79 -6.41
N ASP A 213 -23.83 8.18 -5.69
CA ASP A 213 -23.60 7.63 -4.36
C ASP A 213 -22.85 6.30 -4.41
N LEU A 214 -21.90 6.09 -3.47
CA LEU A 214 -21.07 4.88 -3.40
C LEU A 214 -21.93 3.63 -3.15
N ASP A 215 -22.85 3.70 -2.20
CA ASP A 215 -23.67 2.55 -1.83
C ASP A 215 -24.64 2.16 -2.95
N ALA A 216 -25.20 3.17 -3.65
CA ALA A 216 -26.03 2.94 -4.82
C ALA A 216 -25.25 2.34 -6.00
N ARG A 217 -23.96 2.75 -6.21
CA ARG A 217 -23.06 2.10 -7.17
C ARG A 217 -22.80 0.65 -6.81
N ALA A 218 -22.45 0.40 -5.54
CA ALA A 218 -22.20 -0.94 -5.03
C ALA A 218 -23.43 -1.85 -5.16
N ALA A 219 -24.63 -1.34 -4.87
CA ALA A 219 -25.89 -2.06 -5.05
C ALA A 219 -26.17 -2.39 -6.52
N LEU A 220 -25.96 -1.44 -7.45
CA LEU A 220 -26.10 -1.67 -8.89
C LEU A 220 -25.09 -2.71 -9.39
N TYR A 221 -23.84 -2.59 -8.98
CA TYR A 221 -22.77 -3.54 -9.29
C TYR A 221 -23.12 -4.95 -8.86
N ARG A 222 -23.52 -5.15 -7.59
CA ARG A 222 -23.93 -6.45 -7.05
C ARG A 222 -25.12 -7.05 -7.83
N ARG A 223 -26.09 -6.23 -8.18
CA ARG A 223 -27.25 -6.67 -8.97
C ARG A 223 -26.86 -7.14 -10.37
N LEU A 224 -25.92 -6.44 -11.02
CA LEU A 224 -25.48 -6.80 -12.38
C LEU A 224 -24.61 -8.08 -12.38
N LEU A 225 -23.89 -8.34 -11.32
CA LEU A 225 -23.06 -9.54 -11.20
C LEU A 225 -23.82 -10.77 -10.70
N ALA A 226 -25.01 -10.60 -10.15
CA ALA A 226 -25.81 -11.70 -9.62
C ALA A 226 -26.06 -12.76 -10.70
N GLY A 227 -25.62 -14.01 -10.42
CA GLY A 227 -25.80 -15.16 -11.31
C GLY A 227 -24.89 -15.19 -12.57
N THR A 228 -23.91 -14.29 -12.68
CA THR A 228 -23.03 -14.24 -13.85
C THR A 228 -21.81 -15.14 -13.75
N GLY A 229 -21.46 -15.63 -12.56
CA GLY A 229 -20.22 -16.37 -12.34
C GLY A 229 -18.94 -15.54 -12.48
N ALA A 230 -19.04 -14.22 -12.40
CA ALA A 230 -17.95 -13.28 -12.67
C ALA A 230 -16.69 -13.58 -11.83
N LEU A 231 -15.53 -13.39 -12.44
CA LEU A 231 -14.23 -13.41 -11.78
C LEU A 231 -13.73 -11.97 -11.57
N ILE A 232 -13.53 -11.60 -10.31
CA ILE A 232 -13.07 -10.28 -9.91
C ILE A 232 -11.67 -10.40 -9.30
N VAL A 233 -10.72 -9.57 -9.75
CA VAL A 233 -9.37 -9.49 -9.19
C VAL A 233 -9.10 -8.07 -8.71
N LEU A 234 -8.87 -7.93 -7.42
CA LEU A 234 -8.60 -6.66 -6.73
C LEU A 234 -7.16 -6.69 -6.21
N ASP A 235 -6.24 -6.14 -7.00
CA ASP A 235 -4.81 -6.22 -6.70
C ASP A 235 -4.33 -5.02 -5.88
N ASP A 236 -3.47 -5.28 -4.89
CA ASP A 236 -2.83 -4.30 -4.01
C ASP A 236 -3.84 -3.45 -3.22
N ALA A 237 -4.71 -4.09 -2.44
CA ALA A 237 -5.66 -3.43 -1.56
C ALA A 237 -4.97 -2.75 -0.36
N ALA A 238 -5.50 -1.58 0.04
CA ALA A 238 -4.99 -0.81 1.18
C ALA A 238 -5.57 -1.28 2.52
N ASP A 239 -6.87 -1.53 2.56
CA ASP A 239 -7.62 -1.89 3.76
C ASP A 239 -9.00 -2.46 3.41
N GLU A 240 -9.73 -2.87 4.44
CA GLU A 240 -11.06 -3.45 4.32
C GLU A 240 -12.12 -2.42 3.90
N GLU A 241 -11.95 -1.16 4.30
CA GLU A 241 -12.89 -0.08 3.94
C GLU A 241 -12.90 0.14 2.42
N GLN A 242 -11.71 0.07 1.78
CA GLN A 242 -11.58 0.13 0.33
C GLN A 242 -12.25 -1.07 -0.35
N LEU A 243 -12.18 -2.26 0.22
CA LEU A 243 -12.64 -3.51 -0.39
C LEU A 243 -14.15 -3.73 -0.28
N ARG A 244 -14.77 -3.46 0.87
CA ARG A 244 -16.19 -3.79 1.13
C ARG A 244 -17.16 -3.36 0.03
N PRO A 245 -17.07 -2.14 -0.54
CA PRO A 245 -17.95 -1.75 -1.64
C PRO A 245 -17.74 -2.54 -2.93
N LEU A 246 -16.52 -3.09 -3.13
CA LEU A 246 -16.08 -3.78 -4.35
C LEU A 246 -16.38 -5.28 -4.32
N LEU A 247 -16.70 -5.84 -3.15
CA LEU A 247 -17.08 -7.24 -3.03
C LEU A 247 -18.50 -7.46 -3.58
N PRO A 248 -18.68 -8.40 -4.54
CA PRO A 248 -19.98 -8.63 -5.17
C PRO A 248 -21.01 -9.22 -4.20
N GLY A 249 -20.56 -10.05 -3.23
CA GLY A 249 -21.45 -10.71 -2.29
C GLY A 249 -22.54 -11.58 -2.96
N ALA A 250 -22.38 -11.88 -4.26
CA ALA A 250 -23.36 -12.59 -5.05
C ALA A 250 -22.92 -14.06 -5.25
N PRO A 251 -23.83 -15.05 -5.05
CA PRO A 251 -23.51 -16.45 -5.29
C PRO A 251 -22.97 -16.69 -6.71
N GLY A 252 -21.92 -17.51 -6.82
CA GLY A 252 -21.28 -17.87 -8.09
C GLY A 252 -20.17 -16.93 -8.54
N CYS A 253 -20.09 -15.69 -8.05
CA CYS A 253 -18.95 -14.82 -8.34
C CYS A 253 -17.74 -15.22 -7.51
N ARG A 254 -16.54 -15.10 -8.07
CA ARG A 254 -15.27 -15.39 -7.40
C ARG A 254 -14.46 -14.11 -7.32
N THR A 255 -13.98 -13.76 -6.12
CA THR A 255 -13.17 -12.55 -5.92
C THR A 255 -11.81 -12.94 -5.36
N LEU A 256 -10.75 -12.50 -6.02
CA LEU A 256 -9.37 -12.65 -5.59
C LEU A 256 -8.83 -11.28 -5.20
N VAL A 257 -8.30 -11.18 -4.00
CA VAL A 257 -7.74 -9.93 -3.46
C VAL A 257 -6.27 -10.14 -3.12
N THR A 258 -5.43 -9.14 -3.34
CA THR A 258 -4.08 -9.11 -2.76
C THR A 258 -3.91 -7.92 -1.85
N SER A 259 -3.20 -8.11 -0.74
CA SER A 259 -2.86 -7.01 0.18
C SER A 259 -1.47 -7.21 0.78
N ARG A 260 -0.79 -6.09 1.09
CA ARG A 260 0.43 -6.08 1.91
C ARG A 260 0.11 -5.95 3.40
N ARG A 261 -1.15 -5.78 3.74
CA ARG A 261 -1.65 -5.72 5.11
C ARG A 261 -2.47 -6.96 5.43
N ALA A 262 -2.47 -7.31 6.71
CA ALA A 262 -3.48 -8.22 7.23
C ALA A 262 -4.86 -7.54 7.16
N LEU A 263 -5.84 -8.25 6.61
CA LEU A 263 -7.23 -7.80 6.44
C LEU A 263 -8.12 -8.48 7.48
N ASP A 264 -7.75 -8.36 8.77
CA ASP A 264 -8.40 -9.07 9.89
C ASP A 264 -9.88 -8.72 10.03
N GLY A 265 -10.27 -7.53 9.59
CA GLY A 265 -11.66 -7.06 9.61
C GLY A 265 -12.49 -7.44 8.38
N LEU A 266 -11.94 -8.17 7.41
CA LEU A 266 -12.65 -8.61 6.21
C LEU A 266 -13.22 -10.02 6.41
N THR A 267 -14.35 -10.10 7.11
CA THR A 267 -15.00 -11.37 7.43
C THR A 267 -15.68 -12.05 6.23
N GLU A 268 -15.86 -11.31 5.14
CA GLU A 268 -16.50 -11.77 3.91
C GLU A 268 -15.55 -12.53 2.97
N ALA A 269 -14.25 -12.60 3.30
CA ALA A 269 -13.25 -13.28 2.50
C ALA A 269 -12.45 -14.28 3.35
N ALA A 270 -12.17 -15.45 2.79
CA ALA A 270 -11.14 -16.33 3.32
C ALA A 270 -9.77 -15.65 3.18
N ARG A 271 -8.84 -15.92 4.09
CA ARG A 271 -7.50 -15.32 4.07
C ARG A 271 -6.43 -16.38 3.92
N LEU A 272 -5.50 -16.14 3.02
CA LEU A 272 -4.37 -17.02 2.78
C LEU A 272 -3.06 -16.21 2.89
N PRO A 273 -2.27 -16.43 3.94
CA PRO A 273 -0.96 -15.82 4.05
C PRO A 273 -0.02 -16.44 3.01
N VAL A 274 0.71 -15.60 2.28
CA VAL A 274 1.69 -16.02 1.27
C VAL A 274 3.10 -15.82 1.86
N PRO A 275 3.75 -16.90 2.34
CA PRO A 275 5.10 -16.83 2.88
C PRO A 275 6.15 -16.65 1.78
N PRO A 276 7.42 -16.31 2.10
CA PRO A 276 8.55 -16.50 1.21
C PRO A 276 8.60 -17.92 0.63
N LEU A 277 9.42 -18.15 -0.38
CA LEU A 277 9.56 -19.48 -0.98
C LEU A 277 10.23 -20.46 -0.01
N ALA A 278 9.98 -21.76 -0.19
CA ALA A 278 10.79 -22.79 0.45
C ALA A 278 12.24 -22.72 -0.06
N PRO A 279 13.22 -23.20 0.70
CA PRO A 279 14.63 -23.16 0.31
C PRO A 279 14.90 -23.77 -1.08
N ASP A 280 14.33 -24.92 -1.37
CA ASP A 280 14.52 -25.63 -2.66
C ASP A 280 13.88 -24.86 -3.82
N ASP A 281 12.66 -24.35 -3.64
CA ASP A 281 11.95 -23.54 -4.62
C ASP A 281 12.71 -22.22 -4.91
N SER A 282 13.39 -21.66 -3.90
CA SER A 282 14.21 -20.47 -4.04
C SER A 282 15.42 -20.71 -4.93
N VAL A 283 16.04 -21.87 -4.78
CA VAL A 283 17.14 -22.34 -5.65
C VAL A 283 16.66 -22.50 -7.08
N ASP A 284 15.49 -23.10 -7.27
CA ASP A 284 14.92 -23.33 -8.60
C ASP A 284 14.55 -22.01 -9.28
N LEU A 285 13.99 -21.06 -8.54
CA LEU A 285 13.71 -19.71 -9.06
C LEU A 285 15.01 -18.99 -9.45
N LEU A 286 16.04 -19.06 -8.60
CA LEU A 286 17.31 -18.41 -8.88
C LEU A 286 17.99 -19.05 -10.12
N ARG A 287 17.91 -20.39 -10.26
CA ARG A 287 18.38 -21.11 -11.45
C ARG A 287 17.64 -20.68 -12.73
N ALA A 288 16.33 -20.59 -12.65
CA ALA A 288 15.51 -20.11 -13.78
C ALA A 288 15.86 -18.67 -14.18
N ALA A 289 16.14 -17.81 -13.18
CA ALA A 289 16.48 -16.42 -13.41
C ALA A 289 17.91 -16.18 -13.90
N ALA A 290 18.90 -16.89 -13.36
CA ALA A 290 20.32 -16.72 -13.68
C ALA A 290 20.85 -17.59 -14.84
N GLY A 291 20.13 -18.70 -15.14
CA GLY A 291 20.58 -19.77 -16.04
C GLY A 291 21.06 -20.99 -15.26
N ALA A 292 20.47 -22.15 -15.58
CA ALA A 292 20.67 -23.39 -14.82
C ALA A 292 22.14 -23.87 -14.79
N GLU A 293 22.83 -23.81 -15.92
CA GLU A 293 24.22 -24.29 -16.04
C GLU A 293 25.18 -23.56 -15.10
N ARG A 294 25.03 -22.23 -14.98
CA ARG A 294 25.89 -21.40 -14.13
C ARG A 294 25.83 -21.76 -12.65
N LEU A 295 24.67 -22.17 -12.16
CA LEU A 295 24.42 -22.44 -10.75
C LEU A 295 24.54 -23.93 -10.40
N ALA A 296 24.80 -24.79 -11.38
CA ALA A 296 24.94 -26.23 -11.17
C ALA A 296 26.22 -26.62 -10.41
N SER A 297 27.27 -25.80 -10.51
CA SER A 297 28.60 -26.11 -9.99
C SER A 297 28.75 -25.91 -8.46
N ASP A 298 27.90 -25.08 -7.85
CA ASP A 298 28.05 -24.74 -6.41
C ASP A 298 26.68 -24.53 -5.75
N LEU A 299 25.98 -25.62 -5.48
CA LEU A 299 24.66 -25.60 -4.83
C LEU A 299 24.70 -24.97 -3.42
N PRO A 300 25.71 -25.25 -2.56
CA PRO A 300 25.80 -24.58 -1.25
C PRO A 300 25.86 -23.06 -1.36
N ALA A 301 26.62 -22.52 -2.32
CA ALA A 301 26.67 -21.09 -2.59
C ALA A 301 25.31 -20.52 -2.98
N VAL A 302 24.58 -21.20 -3.85
CA VAL A 302 23.24 -20.80 -4.29
C VAL A 302 22.26 -20.79 -3.14
N GLN A 303 22.29 -21.81 -2.28
CA GLN A 303 21.45 -21.90 -1.07
C GLN A 303 21.76 -20.75 -0.09
N GLN A 304 23.03 -20.44 0.11
CA GLN A 304 23.44 -19.35 0.97
C GLN A 304 22.96 -17.99 0.43
N ILE A 305 23.10 -17.74 -0.88
CA ILE A 305 22.57 -16.54 -1.53
C ILE A 305 21.05 -16.43 -1.33
N ALA A 306 20.31 -17.52 -1.57
CA ALA A 306 18.87 -17.54 -1.36
C ALA A 306 18.48 -17.26 0.09
N GLY A 307 19.21 -17.79 1.05
CA GLY A 307 19.02 -17.52 2.49
C GLY A 307 19.30 -16.07 2.87
N LEU A 308 20.38 -15.46 2.34
CA LEU A 308 20.67 -14.03 2.55
C LEU A 308 19.57 -13.11 1.99
N LEU A 309 18.91 -13.51 0.90
CA LEU A 309 17.78 -12.82 0.30
C LEU A 309 16.44 -13.14 1.00
N GLY A 310 16.45 -13.96 2.05
CA GLY A 310 15.27 -14.35 2.81
C GLY A 310 14.24 -15.11 1.97
N HIS A 311 14.68 -15.81 0.92
CA HIS A 311 13.81 -16.57 0.01
C HIS A 311 12.71 -15.72 -0.67
N LEU A 312 12.94 -14.42 -0.83
CA LEU A 312 11.99 -13.49 -1.41
C LEU A 312 12.01 -13.53 -2.94
N PRO A 313 10.91 -13.92 -3.63
CA PRO A 313 10.89 -14.11 -5.09
C PRO A 313 11.37 -12.89 -5.88
N LEU A 314 10.98 -11.68 -5.47
CA LEU A 314 11.39 -10.44 -6.14
C LEU A 314 12.92 -10.28 -6.07
N ALA A 315 13.50 -10.45 -4.90
CA ALA A 315 14.96 -10.32 -4.70
C ALA A 315 15.73 -11.39 -5.46
N LEU A 316 15.25 -12.64 -5.41
CA LEU A 316 15.84 -13.76 -6.17
C LEU A 316 15.83 -13.48 -7.67
N SER A 317 14.71 -12.95 -8.20
CA SER A 317 14.59 -12.60 -9.62
C SER A 317 15.53 -11.47 -10.03
N VAL A 318 15.67 -10.45 -9.17
CA VAL A 318 16.60 -9.32 -9.39
C VAL A 318 18.03 -9.81 -9.44
N ILE A 319 18.45 -10.57 -8.45
CA ILE A 319 19.83 -11.10 -8.36
C ILE A 319 20.09 -12.12 -9.48
N GLY A 320 19.13 -12.99 -9.80
CA GLY A 320 19.27 -13.92 -10.92
C GLY A 320 19.45 -13.21 -12.27
N ARG A 321 18.71 -12.14 -12.50
CA ARG A 321 18.88 -11.27 -13.68
C ARG A 321 20.27 -10.62 -13.68
N HIS A 322 20.68 -10.03 -12.56
CA HIS A 322 22.03 -9.45 -12.42
C HIS A 322 23.14 -10.48 -12.69
N MET A 323 22.99 -11.69 -12.18
CA MET A 323 23.91 -12.79 -12.47
C MET A 323 23.98 -13.11 -13.97
N ARG A 324 22.87 -13.09 -14.69
CA ARG A 324 22.81 -13.32 -16.14
C ARG A 324 23.49 -12.21 -16.92
N GLU A 325 23.33 -10.97 -16.50
CA GLU A 325 23.92 -9.78 -17.12
C GLU A 325 25.42 -9.68 -16.85
N HIS A 326 25.92 -10.28 -15.75
CA HIS A 326 27.32 -10.25 -15.32
C HIS A 326 27.91 -11.67 -15.26
N PRO A 327 28.11 -12.36 -16.39
CA PRO A 327 28.58 -13.75 -16.41
C PRO A 327 29.99 -13.93 -15.87
N ALA A 328 30.82 -12.89 -15.86
CA ALA A 328 32.19 -12.93 -15.37
C ALA A 328 32.33 -12.93 -13.84
N TRP A 329 31.27 -12.58 -13.09
CA TRP A 329 31.31 -12.58 -11.62
C TRP A 329 31.19 -14.00 -11.09
N ALA A 330 32.07 -14.37 -10.16
CA ALA A 330 31.96 -15.65 -9.48
C ALA A 330 30.81 -15.59 -8.44
N LEU A 331 30.23 -16.76 -8.08
CA LEU A 331 29.19 -16.80 -7.04
C LEU A 331 29.70 -16.26 -5.69
N GLY A 332 30.99 -16.45 -5.40
CA GLY A 332 31.62 -15.91 -4.19
C GLY A 332 31.67 -14.39 -4.11
N ASP A 333 31.57 -13.68 -5.26
CA ASP A 333 31.56 -12.23 -5.30
C ASP A 333 30.24 -11.66 -4.75
N TYR A 334 29.16 -12.44 -4.82
CA TYR A 334 27.84 -12.09 -4.28
C TYR A 334 27.75 -12.17 -2.76
N TYR A 335 28.71 -12.82 -2.07
CA TYR A 335 28.78 -12.82 -0.59
C TYR A 335 29.44 -11.57 -0.01
N ARG A 336 30.13 -10.79 -0.85
CA ARG A 336 30.90 -9.63 -0.42
C ARG A 336 30.11 -8.35 -0.72
N GLU A 337 29.49 -7.82 0.33
CA GLU A 337 28.91 -6.48 0.41
C GLU A 337 27.79 -6.03 -0.59
N PRO A 338 27.73 -6.40 -1.87
CA PRO A 338 26.72 -5.77 -2.71
C PRO A 338 25.39 -6.53 -2.80
N LEU A 339 25.31 -7.81 -2.38
CA LEU A 339 24.13 -8.62 -2.65
C LEU A 339 22.84 -8.00 -2.13
N ILE A 340 22.82 -7.60 -0.85
CA ILE A 340 21.64 -7.03 -0.22
C ILE A 340 21.36 -5.63 -0.78
N ALA A 341 22.40 -4.83 -1.02
CA ALA A 341 22.28 -3.52 -1.64
C ALA A 341 21.68 -3.62 -3.06
N LEU A 342 22.23 -4.53 -3.89
CA LEU A 342 21.71 -4.82 -5.23
C LEU A 342 20.26 -5.30 -5.19
N ALA A 343 19.94 -6.22 -4.27
CA ALA A 343 18.57 -6.73 -4.11
C ALA A 343 17.58 -5.62 -3.70
N LEU A 344 18.04 -4.64 -2.91
CA LEU A 344 17.22 -3.50 -2.52
C LEU A 344 17.05 -2.48 -3.66
N GLU A 345 18.02 -2.31 -4.57
CA GLU A 345 17.96 -1.27 -5.61
C GLU A 345 16.77 -1.44 -6.55
N ASP A 346 16.47 -2.64 -7.02
CA ASP A 346 15.49 -2.94 -8.07
C ASP A 346 14.08 -3.24 -7.53
N GLY A 347 13.44 -2.28 -6.87
CA GLY A 347 12.03 -2.37 -6.50
C GLY A 347 11.73 -2.87 -5.09
N VAL A 348 12.62 -3.66 -4.43
CA VAL A 348 12.42 -4.12 -3.05
C VAL A 348 12.44 -2.95 -2.07
N ARG A 349 13.43 -2.03 -2.21
CA ARG A 349 13.49 -0.80 -1.40
C ARG A 349 12.24 0.05 -1.56
N THR A 350 11.78 0.27 -2.79
CA THR A 350 10.56 1.04 -3.08
C THR A 350 9.34 0.39 -2.43
N ALA A 351 9.27 -0.93 -2.49
CA ALA A 351 8.17 -1.70 -1.93
C ALA A 351 8.15 -1.66 -0.38
N LEU A 352 9.31 -1.76 0.27
CA LEU A 352 9.43 -1.62 1.73
C LEU A 352 9.19 -0.18 2.19
N ALA A 353 9.72 0.82 1.46
CA ALA A 353 9.51 2.23 1.75
C ALA A 353 8.02 2.62 1.66
N ALA A 354 7.25 2.02 0.76
CA ALA A 354 5.82 2.24 0.66
C ALA A 354 5.06 1.74 1.90
N SER A 355 5.45 0.60 2.48
CA SER A 355 4.89 0.10 3.73
C SER A 355 5.35 0.95 4.94
N ASP A 356 6.65 1.31 5.00
CA ASP A 356 7.20 2.18 6.04
C ASP A 356 6.50 3.54 6.10
N ALA A 357 6.23 4.16 4.96
CA ALA A 357 5.59 5.47 4.88
C ALA A 357 4.19 5.53 5.53
N ARG A 358 3.50 4.40 5.65
CA ARG A 358 2.17 4.29 6.27
C ARG A 358 2.21 4.05 7.79
N LEU A 359 3.36 3.66 8.31
CA LEU A 359 3.50 3.37 9.73
C LEU A 359 3.29 4.61 10.59
N PRO A 360 2.63 4.49 11.74
CA PRO A 360 2.68 5.49 12.81
C PRO A 360 4.13 5.75 13.24
N GLN A 361 4.40 6.95 13.72
CA GLN A 361 5.76 7.40 14.06
C GLN A 361 6.48 6.44 15.04
N GLY A 362 5.78 5.93 16.08
CA GLY A 362 6.36 5.00 17.06
C GLY A 362 6.75 3.66 16.43
N ALA A 363 5.88 3.06 15.61
CA ALA A 363 6.15 1.81 14.91
C ALA A 363 7.29 1.98 13.88
N ARG A 364 7.32 3.11 13.17
CA ARG A 364 8.41 3.43 12.23
C ARG A 364 9.75 3.58 12.96
N ARG A 365 9.75 4.23 14.14
CA ARG A 365 10.95 4.32 14.97
C ARG A 365 11.41 2.96 15.47
N LEU A 366 10.47 2.12 15.93
CA LEU A 366 10.80 0.75 16.32
C LEU A 366 11.42 -0.03 15.16
N LEU A 367 10.84 0.03 13.94
CA LEU A 367 11.40 -0.64 12.77
C LEU A 367 12.88 -0.28 12.57
N ARG A 368 13.24 1.02 12.66
CA ARG A 368 14.63 1.45 12.53
C ARG A 368 15.52 0.91 13.66
N LEU A 369 15.04 0.96 14.89
CA LEU A 369 15.81 0.48 16.05
C LEU A 369 15.99 -1.04 16.07
N LEU A 370 15.10 -1.81 15.44
CA LEU A 370 15.24 -3.26 15.27
C LEU A 370 16.50 -3.63 14.47
N ALA A 371 17.06 -2.71 13.67
CA ALA A 371 18.32 -2.90 12.99
C ALA A 371 19.53 -3.01 13.96
N LEU A 372 19.37 -2.56 15.20
CA LEU A 372 20.38 -2.74 16.25
C LEU A 372 20.35 -4.14 16.88
N HIS A 373 19.30 -4.90 16.62
CA HIS A 373 19.16 -6.30 17.03
C HIS A 373 19.61 -7.22 15.87
N PRO A 374 20.23 -8.39 16.15
CA PRO A 374 20.53 -9.36 15.08
C PRO A 374 19.27 -9.70 14.26
N PRO A 375 19.42 -10.05 12.98
CA PRO A 375 18.28 -10.43 12.11
C PRO A 375 17.74 -11.82 12.47
N THR A 376 17.33 -11.98 13.72
CA THR A 376 16.79 -13.19 14.31
C THR A 376 15.41 -12.90 14.91
N GLU A 377 14.97 -13.73 15.84
CA GLU A 377 13.74 -13.45 16.57
C GLU A 377 13.96 -12.35 17.62
N VAL A 378 13.02 -11.42 17.67
CA VAL A 378 12.94 -10.31 18.64
C VAL A 378 11.80 -10.58 19.60
N GLU A 379 12.07 -10.49 20.90
CA GLU A 379 11.04 -10.53 21.93
C GLU A 379 10.50 -9.11 22.21
N THR A 380 9.23 -9.01 22.60
CA THR A 380 8.61 -7.73 22.95
C THR A 380 9.37 -7.00 24.06
N ALA A 381 9.95 -7.74 25.02
CA ALA A 381 10.77 -7.16 26.07
C ALA A 381 12.02 -6.46 25.50
N GLY A 382 12.70 -7.08 24.53
CA GLY A 382 13.84 -6.48 23.83
C GLY A 382 13.46 -5.24 23.05
N ALA A 383 12.32 -5.25 22.37
CA ALA A 383 11.78 -4.10 21.66
C ALA A 383 11.43 -2.93 22.63
N ALA A 384 10.86 -3.23 23.81
CA ALA A 384 10.59 -2.24 24.85
C ALA A 384 11.88 -1.57 25.36
N VAL A 385 12.92 -2.34 25.56
CA VAL A 385 14.25 -1.83 25.94
C VAL A 385 14.85 -0.96 24.83
N LEU A 386 14.78 -1.39 23.56
CA LEU A 386 15.25 -0.60 22.43
C LEU A 386 14.56 0.76 22.34
N LEU A 387 13.25 0.79 22.49
CA LEU A 387 12.46 2.03 22.45
C LEU A 387 12.67 2.89 23.71
N GLY A 388 12.90 2.27 24.87
CA GLY A 388 12.80 2.92 26.18
C GLY A 388 11.33 3.22 26.54
N GLU A 389 10.42 2.35 26.15
CA GLU A 389 8.97 2.49 26.34
C GLU A 389 8.38 1.26 27.04
N PRO A 390 7.15 1.35 27.60
CA PRO A 390 6.51 0.22 28.27
C PRO A 390 6.30 -0.98 27.33
N PHE A 391 6.29 -2.19 27.91
CA PHE A 391 6.04 -3.44 27.18
C PHE A 391 4.78 -3.41 26.32
N THR A 392 3.68 -2.85 26.83
CA THR A 392 2.40 -2.75 26.11
C THR A 392 2.50 -1.86 24.86
N THR A 393 3.26 -0.77 24.93
CA THR A 393 3.51 0.14 23.80
C THR A 393 4.37 -0.56 22.73
N ALA A 394 5.44 -1.26 23.16
CA ALA A 394 6.29 -2.02 22.26
C ALA A 394 5.52 -3.15 21.57
N GLU A 395 4.66 -3.89 22.30
CA GLU A 395 3.79 -4.94 21.74
C GLU A 395 2.83 -4.34 20.69
N HIS A 396 2.23 -3.18 20.99
CA HIS A 396 1.35 -2.49 20.02
C HIS A 396 2.11 -2.11 18.73
N HIS A 397 3.32 -1.59 18.85
CA HIS A 397 4.13 -1.24 17.68
C HIS A 397 4.57 -2.48 16.90
N LEU A 398 4.96 -3.56 17.58
CA LEU A 398 5.29 -4.83 16.94
C LEU A 398 4.06 -5.43 16.23
N ALA A 399 2.88 -5.39 16.85
CA ALA A 399 1.63 -5.81 16.21
C ALA A 399 1.33 -4.98 14.96
N THR A 400 1.57 -3.66 15.00
CA THR A 400 1.41 -2.78 13.83
C THR A 400 2.38 -3.16 12.70
N LEU A 401 3.65 -3.44 13.03
CA LEU A 401 4.63 -3.89 12.04
C LEU A 401 4.26 -5.25 11.44
N ALA A 402 3.72 -6.16 12.26
CA ALA A 402 3.25 -7.47 11.80
C ALA A 402 2.01 -7.36 10.91
N ALA A 403 1.07 -6.46 11.22
CA ALA A 403 -0.10 -6.18 10.39
C ALA A 403 0.27 -5.61 9.00
N GLU A 404 1.41 -4.90 8.89
CA GLU A 404 1.98 -4.46 7.60
C GLU A 404 2.91 -5.51 6.95
N HIS A 405 2.99 -6.71 7.50
CA HIS A 405 3.89 -7.80 7.06
C HIS A 405 5.36 -7.39 6.92
N LEU A 406 5.82 -6.42 7.70
CA LEU A 406 7.23 -6.03 7.78
C LEU A 406 8.02 -6.96 8.70
N ILE A 407 7.34 -7.54 9.67
CA ILE A 407 7.83 -8.61 10.56
C ILE A 407 6.78 -9.71 10.64
N GLU A 408 7.18 -10.89 11.07
CA GLU A 408 6.31 -12.06 11.25
C GLU A 408 6.20 -12.40 12.74
N ARG A 409 4.97 -12.62 13.23
CA ARG A 409 4.75 -13.13 14.59
C ARG A 409 4.97 -14.65 14.58
N THR A 410 5.99 -15.14 15.25
CA THR A 410 6.33 -16.58 15.31
C THR A 410 5.74 -17.28 16.54
N ALA A 411 5.54 -16.52 17.64
CA ALA A 411 4.94 -17.00 18.88
C ALA A 411 4.36 -15.82 19.68
N PRO A 412 3.62 -16.04 20.78
CA PRO A 412 3.25 -14.96 21.69
C PRO A 412 4.48 -14.15 22.09
N HIS A 413 4.43 -12.84 21.87
CA HIS A 413 5.51 -11.87 22.17
C HIS A 413 6.85 -12.13 21.45
N ARG A 414 6.86 -12.94 20.37
CA ARG A 414 8.04 -13.22 19.54
C ARG A 414 7.78 -12.90 18.09
N PHE A 415 8.72 -12.21 17.48
CA PHE A 415 8.63 -11.74 16.12
C PHE A 415 9.92 -11.99 15.35
N ARG A 416 9.82 -12.32 14.09
CA ARG A 416 10.95 -12.51 13.18
C ARG A 416 11.02 -11.35 12.20
N VAL A 417 12.20 -10.78 12.04
CA VAL A 417 12.47 -9.74 11.04
C VAL A 417 13.06 -10.39 9.80
N HIS A 418 12.44 -10.14 8.63
CA HIS A 418 12.97 -10.65 7.36
C HIS A 418 14.33 -9.98 7.04
N PRO A 419 15.34 -10.72 6.50
CA PRO A 419 16.68 -10.17 6.23
C PRO A 419 16.68 -8.86 5.44
N LEU A 420 15.87 -8.76 4.39
CA LEU A 420 15.77 -7.53 3.58
C LEU A 420 15.04 -6.39 4.30
N THR A 421 14.08 -6.69 5.17
CA THR A 421 13.45 -5.68 6.04
C THR A 421 14.46 -5.15 7.06
N HIS A 422 15.30 -6.04 7.63
CA HIS A 422 16.37 -5.67 8.54
C HIS A 422 17.39 -4.76 7.85
N ALA A 423 17.85 -5.12 6.65
CA ALA A 423 18.79 -4.30 5.87
C ALA A 423 18.20 -2.94 5.49
N TYR A 424 16.92 -2.90 5.10
CA TYR A 424 16.21 -1.65 4.87
C TYR A 424 16.15 -0.79 6.15
N ALA A 425 15.82 -1.40 7.28
CA ALA A 425 15.77 -0.72 8.57
C ALA A 425 17.14 -0.15 8.96
N GLU A 426 18.24 -0.86 8.66
CA GLU A 426 19.62 -0.39 8.87
C GLU A 426 19.95 0.85 8.04
N GLU A 427 19.57 0.86 6.74
CA GLU A 427 19.71 2.07 5.91
C GLU A 427 18.93 3.25 6.50
N ARG A 428 17.67 3.02 6.93
CA ARG A 428 16.82 4.07 7.50
C ARG A 428 17.30 4.53 8.87
N LEU A 429 17.84 3.64 9.69
CA LEU A 429 18.45 3.99 10.98
C LEU A 429 19.57 5.02 10.78
N CYS A 430 20.46 4.76 9.82
CA CYS A 430 21.60 5.64 9.54
C CYS A 430 21.17 7.01 8.97
N ILE A 431 20.03 7.09 8.26
CA ILE A 431 19.58 8.31 7.59
C ILE A 431 18.69 9.16 8.51
N ASP A 432 17.74 8.52 9.21
CA ASP A 432 16.61 9.21 9.84
C ASP A 432 16.74 9.31 11.36
N GLU A 433 17.52 8.41 12.02
CA GLU A 433 17.59 8.42 13.48
C GLU A 433 18.80 9.25 13.96
N PRO A 434 18.59 10.19 14.90
CA PRO A 434 19.69 10.92 15.51
C PRO A 434 20.68 9.98 16.23
N ALA A 435 21.97 10.24 16.10
CA ALA A 435 23.01 9.44 16.73
C ALA A 435 22.84 9.32 18.26
N THR A 436 22.38 10.39 18.92
CA THR A 436 22.06 10.38 20.35
C THR A 436 21.01 9.34 20.74
N HIS A 437 19.97 9.16 19.91
CA HIS A 437 18.92 8.15 20.13
C HIS A 437 19.45 6.73 19.93
N ILE A 438 20.34 6.53 18.94
CA ILE A 438 20.99 5.25 18.69
C ILE A 438 21.86 4.87 19.91
N HIS A 439 22.67 5.81 20.42
CA HIS A 439 23.48 5.60 21.62
C HIS A 439 22.64 5.26 22.86
N GLN A 440 21.54 5.98 23.07
CA GLN A 440 20.65 5.70 24.19
C GLN A 440 20.00 4.30 24.06
N ALA A 441 19.62 3.87 22.87
CA ALA A 441 19.08 2.53 22.65
C ALA A 441 20.12 1.45 22.94
N LEU A 442 21.37 1.64 22.47
CA LEU A 442 22.49 0.73 22.74
C LEU A 442 22.84 0.66 24.22
N ALA A 443 22.86 1.80 24.94
CA ALA A 443 23.09 1.84 26.37
C ALA A 443 22.04 1.03 27.13
N ARG A 444 20.75 1.22 26.83
CA ARG A 444 19.66 0.44 27.42
C ARG A 444 19.81 -1.06 27.20
N LEU A 445 20.19 -1.48 25.97
CA LEU A 445 20.45 -2.90 25.67
C LEU A 445 21.61 -3.46 26.50
N SER A 446 22.70 -2.70 26.70
CA SER A 446 23.85 -3.13 27.48
C SER A 446 23.54 -3.27 28.98
N GLU A 447 22.67 -2.44 29.53
CA GLU A 447 22.24 -2.46 30.93
C GLU A 447 21.33 -3.65 31.27
N HIS A 448 20.55 -4.16 30.32
CA HIS A 448 19.56 -5.23 30.57
C HIS A 448 20.13 -6.63 30.44
N GLY A 449 21.42 -6.81 30.13
CA GLY A 449 22.16 -8.06 30.16
C GLY A 449 21.74 -9.12 29.12
N PRO A 450 22.45 -10.25 29.02
CA PRO A 450 22.22 -11.27 27.97
C PRO A 450 20.90 -12.05 28.10
N GLY A 451 20.13 -11.84 29.16
CA GLY A 451 18.83 -12.49 29.38
C GLY A 451 17.68 -12.01 28.49
N CYS A 452 17.84 -10.89 27.77
CA CYS A 452 16.83 -10.37 26.82
C CYS A 452 16.97 -10.94 25.39
N GLY A 453 17.66 -12.07 25.18
CA GLY A 453 17.85 -12.67 23.83
C GLY A 453 18.80 -11.87 22.91
N ALA A 454 19.30 -10.75 23.38
CA ALA A 454 20.17 -9.87 22.62
C ALA A 454 21.64 -10.26 22.75
N HIS A 455 22.11 -11.25 22.00
CA HIS A 455 23.51 -11.32 21.64
C HIS A 455 23.83 -10.13 20.73
N ILE A 456 24.31 -9.03 21.31
CA ILE A 456 24.73 -7.84 20.58
C ILE A 456 25.91 -8.24 19.69
N ARG A 457 25.66 -8.68 18.47
CA ARG A 457 26.63 -8.55 17.40
C ARG A 457 26.42 -7.16 16.78
N LEU A 458 27.07 -6.18 17.34
CA LEU A 458 27.39 -4.96 16.61
C LEU A 458 28.27 -5.39 15.44
N GLU A 459 27.66 -5.77 14.33
CA GLU A 459 28.42 -6.03 13.12
C GLU A 459 29.16 -4.74 12.76
N THR A 460 30.42 -4.90 12.38
CA THR A 460 31.38 -3.83 12.02
C THR A 460 30.81 -2.84 11.00
N ARG A 461 29.70 -3.17 10.35
CA ARG A 461 29.04 -2.40 9.29
C ARG A 461 28.17 -1.26 9.83
N THR A 462 27.33 -1.52 10.85
CA THR A 462 26.52 -0.46 11.53
C THR A 462 27.45 0.55 12.21
N ILE A 463 28.56 0.07 12.78
CA ILE A 463 29.63 0.92 13.35
C ILE A 463 30.36 1.71 12.26
N ARG A 464 30.58 1.16 11.06
CA ARG A 464 31.23 1.88 9.95
C ARG A 464 30.36 3.00 9.39
N GLY A 465 29.05 2.80 9.26
CA GLY A 465 28.10 3.84 8.86
C GLY A 465 28.02 4.99 9.86
N LEU A 466 28.06 4.68 11.16
CA LEU A 466 28.16 5.66 12.24
C LEU A 466 29.53 6.38 12.27
N ARG A 467 30.63 5.67 11.97
CA ARG A 467 31.98 6.25 11.90
C ARG A 467 32.15 7.31 10.83
N LEU A 468 31.50 7.16 9.70
CA LEU A 468 31.58 8.13 8.60
C LEU A 468 30.88 9.45 8.94
N ARG A 469 29.99 9.47 9.95
CA ARG A 469 29.30 10.70 10.39
C ARG A 469 29.93 11.37 11.61
N GLU A 470 30.61 10.68 12.49
CA GLU A 470 31.03 11.23 13.81
C GLU A 470 32.53 11.09 14.13
N GLY A 471 33.43 10.95 13.27
CA GLY A 471 34.89 10.95 13.63
C GLY A 471 35.21 10.20 14.94
N ASN A 472 35.92 9.14 14.85
CA ASN A 472 36.74 8.34 15.82
C ASN A 472 36.45 8.29 17.34
N GLY A 473 35.51 9.05 17.93
CA GLY A 473 35.32 9.10 19.38
C GLY A 473 34.61 7.88 20.02
N LEU A 474 33.76 7.19 19.28
CA LEU A 474 32.83 6.19 19.79
C LEU A 474 33.45 4.85 20.13
N LEU A 475 34.48 4.44 19.41
CA LEU A 475 35.12 3.14 19.57
C LEU A 475 36.00 3.02 20.79
N GLN A 476 36.55 4.13 21.26
CA GLN A 476 37.35 4.10 22.49
C GLN A 476 36.50 3.78 23.73
N GLN A 477 35.24 4.26 23.74
CA GLN A 477 34.32 3.98 24.87
C GLN A 477 33.77 2.53 24.85
N LEU A 478 33.48 1.98 23.66
CA LEU A 478 32.99 0.60 23.54
C LEU A 478 34.09 -0.45 23.78
N HIS A 479 35.35 -0.14 23.44
CA HIS A 479 36.49 -1.00 23.82
C HIS A 479 36.82 -0.94 25.31
N ALA A 480 36.66 0.21 25.97
CA ALA A 480 36.84 0.32 27.41
C ALA A 480 35.81 -0.50 28.21
N GLY A 481 34.55 -0.57 27.73
CA GLY A 481 33.53 -1.43 28.35
C GLY A 481 33.75 -2.94 28.21
N ARG A 482 34.55 -3.39 27.21
CA ARG A 482 34.87 -4.80 27.03
C ARG A 482 36.02 -5.30 27.91
N VAL A 483 36.83 -4.43 28.42
CA VAL A 483 37.97 -4.78 29.31
C VAL A 483 37.52 -5.00 30.78
N LEU A 484 36.29 -4.55 31.12
CA LEU A 484 35.72 -4.72 32.46
C LEU A 484 34.74 -5.92 32.59
N ALA A 485 34.55 -6.72 31.54
CA ALA A 485 33.64 -7.88 31.54
C ALA A 485 34.34 -9.18 31.05
N ALA A 486 35.66 -9.31 31.23
CA ALA A 486 36.41 -10.56 31.03
C ALA A 486 36.89 -11.12 32.37
#